data_a871438dfd2ff64443080a4b9fd22f56
#
_entry.id   a871438dfd2ff64443080a4b9fd22f56
#
_cell.length_a   1.000
_cell.length_b   1.000
_cell.length_c   1.000
_cell.angle_alpha   90.00
_cell.angle_beta   90.00
_cell.angle_gamma   90.00
#
_symmetry.space_group_name_H-M   'P 1'
#
loop_
_entity.id
_entity.type
_entity.pdbx_description
1 polymer ?
#
loop_
_entity_poly.entity_id
_entity_poly.type
_entity_poly.pdbx_seq_one_letter_code
_entity_poly.pdbx_strand_id
1 'polypeptide(L)'
;MDPHRNATGLDLPEGYRIADWAVTALLGSGSWGTVYAAERAGGAPDQVAVKLLRTDLLTPGQRASMEELIRQEVRFSSEAKHPNLIRTHTVVVLRDPDRPDLDGVTALVMDRAERSLHDLIAAGEPGVPVPGAERVLAGVATGLAHMHARGWVHADLKPANILLGPDDAVRLADFGLTVELDGTHAYIPPMGSLDHVPPEWWSERTGVHGTAVRQTADIWAFGVLAHQVLTGGLHPFPGTTARARALAAQSYAAGSAQLRLDDGLRPEWRELIGACLAPDHAARAALGAGELARRARDLRKGAPARPRPRRTALLLGSGLGLAAVTAATLALLPDGRDDGRHEGPAPPARATPATGTASGPPGAIPPDSDVPVALRATITNAAKRCTDPEVTPAFLAAMIKAESGFDPRASRPAAGEYGIAMWTPSVFQAWAVDGDGDGDKDHMSPPDAIATMAVFTCWLDQRFKDNGLRDNLPALMAAGYRTSDKTVIEARGVPERTRPHVDEVLRYLKEYTR
;
A
#
# COMPACT_ATOMS: atom_id res chain seq x y z
N MET A 1 24.83 15.48 8.23
CA MET A 1 24.48 14.09 7.87
C MET A 1 23.00 14.03 7.86
N ASP A 2 22.42 13.97 6.69
CA ASP A 2 20.96 14.06 6.46
C ASP A 2 20.32 12.70 6.77
N PRO A 3 19.29 12.61 7.65
CA PRO A 3 18.70 11.34 8.09
C PRO A 3 17.74 10.69 7.07
N HIS A 4 17.63 11.20 5.84
CA HIS A 4 16.68 10.71 4.82
C HIS A 4 17.33 9.94 3.66
N ARG A 5 18.46 9.28 3.84
CA ARG A 5 18.97 8.33 2.85
C ARG A 5 18.13 7.03 2.90
N ASN A 6 17.09 6.98 2.11
CA ASN A 6 16.32 5.76 1.88
C ASN A 6 17.17 4.73 1.11
N ALA A 7 17.41 3.58 1.72
CA ALA A 7 18.29 2.51 1.26
C ALA A 7 17.77 1.72 0.02
N THR A 8 16.73 2.17 -0.68
CA THR A 8 16.11 1.44 -1.81
C THR A 8 16.02 2.22 -3.12
N GLY A 9 16.43 3.50 -3.15
CA GLY A 9 16.41 4.33 -4.36
C GLY A 9 17.72 4.28 -5.13
N LEU A 10 17.67 4.40 -6.47
CA LEU A 10 18.84 4.83 -7.25
C LEU A 10 19.19 6.24 -6.79
N ASP A 11 20.34 6.41 -6.17
CA ASP A 11 20.79 7.72 -5.69
C ASP A 11 21.54 8.44 -6.82
N LEU A 12 20.87 9.41 -7.45
CA LEU A 12 21.53 10.28 -8.42
C LEU A 12 22.06 11.52 -7.71
N PRO A 13 23.34 11.83 -7.88
CA PRO A 13 23.89 13.06 -7.34
C PRO A 13 23.30 14.29 -8.05
N GLU A 14 23.23 15.41 -7.34
CA GLU A 14 22.93 16.70 -7.94
C GLU A 14 23.91 16.99 -9.10
N GLY A 15 23.39 17.48 -10.20
CA GLY A 15 24.14 17.71 -11.43
C GLY A 15 24.29 16.50 -12.34
N TYR A 16 23.85 15.29 -11.95
CA TYR A 16 23.86 14.12 -12.84
C TYR A 16 23.05 14.40 -14.11
N ARG A 17 23.64 14.10 -15.28
CA ARG A 17 23.03 14.44 -16.56
C ARG A 17 22.24 13.27 -17.15
N ILE A 18 21.00 13.56 -17.49
CA ILE A 18 20.11 12.66 -18.24
C ILE A 18 19.71 13.40 -19.53
N ALA A 19 20.29 13.04 -20.65
CA ALA A 19 20.26 13.80 -21.89
C ALA A 19 20.66 15.28 -21.65
N ASP A 20 19.78 16.23 -21.95
CA ASP A 20 20.05 17.67 -21.80
C ASP A 20 19.74 18.21 -20.40
N TRP A 21 19.18 17.41 -19.50
CA TRP A 21 18.78 17.85 -18.17
C TRP A 21 19.79 17.42 -17.10
N ALA A 22 20.01 18.30 -16.14
CA ALA A 22 20.79 18.04 -14.93
C ALA A 22 19.84 17.82 -13.75
N VAL A 23 20.02 16.74 -13.02
CA VAL A 23 19.27 16.44 -11.79
C VAL A 23 19.52 17.51 -10.74
N THR A 24 18.46 18.00 -10.10
CA THR A 24 18.55 19.05 -9.05
C THR A 24 18.10 18.56 -7.68
N ALA A 25 17.08 17.71 -7.61
CA ALA A 25 16.57 17.20 -6.33
C ALA A 25 15.79 15.90 -6.50
N LEU A 26 15.74 15.09 -5.44
CA LEU A 26 14.80 13.97 -5.32
C LEU A 26 13.40 14.53 -5.07
N LEU A 27 12.41 14.11 -5.87
CA LEU A 27 10.99 14.43 -5.69
C LEU A 27 10.23 13.33 -4.93
N GLY A 28 10.64 12.08 -5.10
CA GLY A 28 10.01 10.96 -4.40
C GLY A 28 10.53 9.61 -4.89
N SER A 29 10.32 8.58 -4.08
CA SER A 29 10.57 7.19 -4.46
C SER A 29 9.34 6.35 -4.14
N GLY A 30 9.07 5.37 -4.97
CA GLY A 30 7.92 4.48 -4.82
C GLY A 30 8.21 3.09 -5.37
N SER A 31 7.20 2.22 -5.33
CA SER A 31 7.31 0.82 -5.78
C SER A 31 7.76 0.68 -7.24
N TRP A 32 7.56 1.70 -8.06
CA TRP A 32 7.79 1.70 -9.51
C TRP A 32 9.03 2.46 -9.94
N GLY A 33 9.79 3.04 -9.00
CA GLY A 33 10.99 3.79 -9.32
C GLY A 33 11.15 5.05 -8.51
N THR A 34 12.17 5.82 -8.89
CA THR A 34 12.55 7.06 -8.21
C THR A 34 12.33 8.23 -9.17
N VAL A 35 11.77 9.34 -8.66
CA VAL A 35 11.46 10.54 -9.44
C VAL A 35 12.36 11.69 -8.97
N TYR A 36 13.03 12.32 -9.90
CA TYR A 36 13.91 13.47 -9.68
C TYR A 36 13.40 14.72 -10.39
N ALA A 37 13.62 15.87 -9.79
CA ALA A 37 13.58 17.14 -10.50
C ALA A 37 14.85 17.29 -11.34
N ALA A 38 14.71 17.82 -12.55
CA ALA A 38 15.86 18.15 -13.37
C ALA A 38 15.61 19.43 -14.17
N GLU A 39 16.68 20.12 -14.53
CA GLU A 39 16.68 21.41 -15.21
C GLU A 39 17.65 21.41 -16.40
N ARG A 40 17.38 22.27 -17.38
CA ARG A 40 18.34 22.55 -18.47
C ARG A 40 18.47 24.04 -18.71
N ALA A 41 19.69 24.48 -19.02
CA ALA A 41 19.97 25.86 -19.37
C ALA A 41 19.51 26.11 -20.83
N GLY A 42 18.59 27.04 -21.00
CA GLY A 42 18.15 27.53 -22.32
C GLY A 42 17.31 26.53 -23.12
N GLY A 43 16.03 26.74 -23.12
CA GLY A 43 15.06 25.94 -23.87
C GLY A 43 13.83 25.62 -23.04
N ALA A 44 12.69 25.42 -23.71
CA ALA A 44 11.44 25.00 -23.04
C ALA A 44 11.21 23.51 -23.29
N PRO A 45 10.76 22.74 -22.26
CA PRO A 45 10.69 23.15 -20.86
C PRO A 45 12.08 23.28 -20.24
N ASP A 46 12.25 24.20 -19.31
CA ASP A 46 13.46 24.40 -18.51
C ASP A 46 13.50 23.50 -17.27
N GLN A 47 12.33 23.10 -16.76
CA GLN A 47 12.16 22.21 -15.63
C GLN A 47 11.32 20.99 -16.00
N VAL A 48 11.78 19.81 -15.54
CA VAL A 48 11.11 18.52 -15.80
C VAL A 48 11.15 17.64 -14.54
N ALA A 49 10.33 16.60 -14.54
CA ALA A 49 10.48 15.46 -13.67
C ALA A 49 11.07 14.29 -14.46
N VAL A 50 11.99 13.54 -13.85
CA VAL A 50 12.61 12.36 -14.43
C VAL A 50 12.29 11.16 -13.56
N LYS A 51 11.50 10.21 -14.08
CA LYS A 51 11.17 8.94 -13.41
C LYS A 51 12.12 7.86 -13.91
N LEU A 52 12.88 7.26 -12.99
CA LEU A 52 13.74 6.12 -13.27
C LEU A 52 12.97 4.83 -13.00
N LEU A 53 12.91 3.95 -13.99
CA LEU A 53 12.21 2.66 -13.91
C LEU A 53 13.24 1.54 -13.73
N ARG A 54 13.11 0.78 -12.62
CA ARG A 54 14.09 -0.24 -12.22
C ARG A 54 13.61 -1.66 -12.50
N THR A 55 14.53 -2.49 -13.01
CA THR A 55 14.32 -3.93 -13.21
C THR A 55 15.39 -4.78 -12.53
N ASP A 56 16.44 -4.18 -12.01
CA ASP A 56 17.66 -4.84 -11.51
C ASP A 56 17.46 -5.62 -10.21
N LEU A 57 16.49 -5.22 -9.38
CA LEU A 57 16.18 -5.87 -8.09
C LEU A 57 15.20 -7.06 -8.20
N LEU A 58 14.80 -7.44 -9.41
CA LEU A 58 13.75 -8.43 -9.65
C LEU A 58 14.33 -9.80 -10.01
N THR A 59 13.61 -10.86 -9.63
CA THR A 59 13.90 -12.22 -10.13
C THR A 59 13.70 -12.26 -11.65
N PRO A 60 14.33 -13.24 -12.38
CA PRO A 60 14.19 -13.32 -13.84
C PRO A 60 12.73 -13.31 -14.35
N GLY A 61 11.82 -14.01 -13.65
CA GLY A 61 10.41 -14.03 -14.02
C GLY A 61 9.69 -12.70 -13.74
N GLN A 62 10.00 -12.04 -12.61
CA GLN A 62 9.48 -10.71 -12.30
C GLN A 62 10.04 -9.64 -13.24
N ARG A 63 11.31 -9.80 -13.65
CA ARG A 63 11.96 -8.88 -14.61
C ARG A 63 11.24 -8.86 -15.94
N ALA A 64 10.92 -10.03 -16.51
CA ALA A 64 10.18 -10.11 -17.77
C ALA A 64 8.81 -9.43 -17.70
N SER A 65 8.07 -9.63 -16.59
CA SER A 65 6.78 -8.94 -16.37
C SER A 65 6.96 -7.44 -16.21
N MET A 66 8.00 -7.01 -15.51
CA MET A 66 8.28 -5.58 -15.31
C MET A 66 8.75 -4.90 -16.61
N GLU A 67 9.58 -5.55 -17.39
CA GLU A 67 9.99 -5.05 -18.72
C GLU A 67 8.78 -4.86 -19.64
N GLU A 68 7.79 -5.74 -19.56
CA GLU A 68 6.53 -5.57 -20.30
C GLU A 68 5.76 -4.34 -19.82
N LEU A 69 5.61 -4.16 -18.50
CA LEU A 69 4.97 -2.97 -17.93
C LEU A 69 5.70 -1.68 -18.32
N ILE A 70 7.04 -1.69 -18.30
CA ILE A 70 7.85 -0.55 -18.74
C ILE A 70 7.60 -0.27 -20.24
N ARG A 71 7.56 -1.29 -21.08
CA ARG A 71 7.24 -1.12 -22.52
C ARG A 71 5.85 -0.51 -22.71
N GLN A 72 4.86 -0.94 -21.94
CA GLN A 72 3.50 -0.40 -22.00
C GLN A 72 3.45 1.05 -21.50
N GLU A 73 4.12 1.37 -20.38
CA GLU A 73 4.23 2.74 -19.87
C GLU A 73 4.90 3.67 -20.89
N VAL A 74 6.00 3.23 -21.50
CA VAL A 74 6.72 3.98 -22.55
C VAL A 74 5.83 4.18 -23.78
N ARG A 75 5.16 3.13 -24.25
CA ARG A 75 4.25 3.20 -25.39
C ARG A 75 3.11 4.16 -25.12
N PHE A 76 2.40 3.98 -24.01
CA PHE A 76 1.31 4.87 -23.63
C PHE A 76 1.77 6.32 -23.49
N SER A 77 2.87 6.56 -22.78
CA SER A 77 3.41 7.90 -22.54
C SER A 77 3.85 8.62 -23.81
N SER A 78 4.26 7.89 -24.84
CA SER A 78 4.64 8.46 -26.15
C SER A 78 3.44 8.78 -27.03
N GLU A 79 2.36 8.00 -26.91
CA GLU A 79 1.16 8.12 -27.75
C GLU A 79 0.09 9.03 -27.13
N ALA A 80 -0.01 9.06 -25.79
CA ALA A 80 -1.05 9.76 -25.06
C ALA A 80 -0.78 11.27 -24.98
N LYS A 81 -1.51 12.06 -25.77
CA LYS A 81 -1.43 13.53 -25.77
C LYS A 81 -2.79 14.11 -25.39
N HIS A 82 -2.92 14.54 -24.13
CA HIS A 82 -4.15 15.16 -23.65
C HIS A 82 -3.85 16.14 -22.51
N PRO A 83 -4.55 17.30 -22.39
CA PRO A 83 -4.30 18.28 -21.33
C PRO A 83 -4.42 17.73 -19.90
N ASN A 84 -5.23 16.68 -19.70
CA ASN A 84 -5.39 16.02 -18.40
C ASN A 84 -4.55 14.74 -18.24
N LEU A 85 -3.53 14.54 -19.07
CA LEU A 85 -2.51 13.50 -18.89
C LEU A 85 -1.15 14.16 -18.74
N ILE A 86 -0.27 13.61 -17.91
CA ILE A 86 1.11 14.10 -17.83
C ILE A 86 1.80 13.87 -19.17
N ARG A 87 2.50 14.89 -19.65
CA ARG A 87 3.22 14.80 -20.92
C ARG A 87 4.61 14.23 -20.69
N THR A 88 4.95 13.17 -21.40
CA THR A 88 6.32 12.68 -21.53
C THR A 88 6.99 13.35 -22.72
N HIS A 89 8.15 13.95 -22.49
CA HIS A 89 8.95 14.67 -23.49
C HIS A 89 9.88 13.73 -24.23
N THR A 90 10.51 12.83 -23.51
CA THR A 90 11.43 11.83 -24.08
C THR A 90 11.62 10.64 -23.13
N VAL A 91 12.06 9.54 -23.71
CA VAL A 91 12.46 8.33 -22.99
C VAL A 91 13.95 8.11 -23.27
N VAL A 92 14.73 7.89 -22.22
CA VAL A 92 16.17 7.71 -22.30
C VAL A 92 16.53 6.39 -21.64
N VAL A 93 17.31 5.55 -22.30
CA VAL A 93 17.99 4.41 -21.65
C VAL A 93 19.37 4.89 -21.23
N LEU A 94 19.64 4.89 -19.93
CA LEU A 94 20.90 5.36 -19.40
C LEU A 94 22.05 4.47 -19.86
N ARG A 95 23.18 5.09 -20.14
CA ARG A 95 24.45 4.46 -20.48
C ARG A 95 25.53 5.15 -19.66
N ASP A 96 26.00 4.48 -18.63
CA ASP A 96 27.00 5.04 -17.72
C ASP A 96 27.99 3.94 -17.29
N PRO A 97 29.14 3.83 -17.99
CA PRO A 97 30.15 2.82 -17.65
C PRO A 97 30.74 2.97 -16.24
N ASP A 98 30.68 4.18 -15.68
CA ASP A 98 31.21 4.47 -14.33
C ASP A 98 30.16 4.14 -13.24
N ARG A 99 28.90 3.94 -13.64
CA ARG A 99 27.77 3.63 -12.77
C ARG A 99 27.00 2.41 -13.29
N PRO A 100 27.53 1.19 -13.10
CA PRO A 100 26.88 -0.05 -13.59
C PRO A 100 25.46 -0.26 -13.05
N ASP A 101 25.13 0.33 -11.89
CA ASP A 101 23.80 0.34 -11.28
C ASP A 101 22.78 1.17 -12.08
N LEU A 102 23.25 2.06 -12.95
CA LEU A 102 22.41 2.90 -13.81
C LEU A 102 22.39 2.41 -15.27
N ASP A 103 23.34 1.57 -15.68
CA ASP A 103 23.42 1.11 -17.07
C ASP A 103 22.20 0.27 -17.44
N GLY A 104 21.51 0.67 -18.50
CA GLY A 104 20.26 0.03 -18.95
C GLY A 104 19.00 0.51 -18.25
N VAL A 105 19.08 1.37 -17.22
CA VAL A 105 17.89 1.94 -16.55
C VAL A 105 17.13 2.84 -17.50
N THR A 106 15.81 2.65 -17.58
CA THR A 106 14.93 3.50 -18.40
C THR A 106 14.51 4.74 -17.61
N ALA A 107 14.71 5.92 -18.18
CA ALA A 107 14.31 7.21 -17.64
C ALA A 107 13.21 7.83 -18.49
N LEU A 108 12.07 8.17 -17.88
CA LEU A 108 10.99 8.95 -18.48
C LEU A 108 11.17 10.41 -18.09
N VAL A 109 11.37 11.29 -19.06
CA VAL A 109 11.43 12.75 -18.84
C VAL A 109 10.06 13.33 -19.12
N MET A 110 9.42 13.95 -18.13
CA MET A 110 8.03 14.39 -18.19
C MET A 110 7.84 15.80 -17.61
N ASP A 111 6.66 16.37 -17.83
CA ASP A 111 6.27 17.64 -17.20
C ASP A 111 6.46 17.54 -15.68
N ARG A 112 7.01 18.61 -15.08
CA ARG A 112 7.08 18.76 -13.65
C ARG A 112 5.77 19.36 -13.13
N ALA A 113 5.19 18.73 -12.13
CA ALA A 113 4.05 19.25 -11.39
C ALA A 113 4.50 20.03 -10.15
N GLU A 114 3.64 20.90 -9.64
CA GLU A 114 3.91 21.64 -8.41
C GLU A 114 3.64 20.80 -7.16
N ARG A 115 2.61 19.95 -7.22
CA ARG A 115 2.16 19.09 -6.11
C ARG A 115 1.27 17.97 -6.60
N SER A 116 1.09 16.96 -5.76
CA SER A 116 0.08 15.91 -5.97
C SER A 116 -1.26 16.27 -5.29
N LEU A 117 -2.32 15.58 -5.68
CA LEU A 117 -3.60 15.66 -4.98
C LEU A 117 -3.49 15.03 -3.57
N HIS A 118 -2.58 14.07 -3.38
CA HIS A 118 -2.27 13.53 -2.06
C HIS A 118 -1.80 14.63 -1.10
N ASP A 119 -0.85 15.46 -1.53
CA ASP A 119 -0.35 16.58 -0.73
C ASP A 119 -1.43 17.59 -0.41
N LEU A 120 -2.32 17.84 -1.40
CA LEU A 120 -3.44 18.74 -1.22
C LEU A 120 -4.47 18.23 -0.20
N ILE A 121 -4.76 16.93 -0.20
CA ILE A 121 -5.62 16.29 0.80
C ILE A 121 -4.94 16.29 2.17
N ALA A 122 -3.67 15.94 2.25
CA ALA A 122 -2.91 15.90 3.50
C ALA A 122 -2.79 17.28 4.18
N ALA A 123 -2.77 18.35 3.40
CA ALA A 123 -2.77 19.74 3.91
C ALA A 123 -4.18 20.27 4.26
N GLY A 124 -5.24 19.51 3.97
CA GLY A 124 -6.64 19.88 4.19
C GLY A 124 -7.15 19.46 5.57
N GLU A 125 -8.41 19.76 5.82
CA GLU A 125 -9.13 19.38 7.04
C GLU A 125 -10.14 18.26 6.71
N PRO A 126 -10.20 17.17 7.48
CA PRO A 126 -11.23 16.14 7.32
C PRO A 126 -12.65 16.72 7.41
N GLY A 127 -13.52 16.31 6.50
CA GLY A 127 -14.88 16.84 6.36
C GLY A 127 -14.99 18.10 5.49
N VAL A 128 -13.87 18.71 5.09
CA VAL A 128 -13.86 19.93 4.27
C VAL A 128 -13.37 19.61 2.86
N PRO A 129 -14.14 19.91 1.80
CA PRO A 129 -13.69 19.68 0.41
C PRO A 129 -12.36 20.37 0.12
N VAL A 130 -11.45 19.67 -0.57
CA VAL A 130 -10.19 20.28 -0.98
C VAL A 130 -10.41 21.49 -1.88
N PRO A 131 -9.52 22.50 -1.88
CA PRO A 131 -9.63 23.64 -2.76
C PRO A 131 -9.74 23.23 -4.23
N GLY A 132 -10.80 23.67 -4.92
CA GLY A 132 -11.02 23.31 -6.33
C GLY A 132 -11.49 21.88 -6.58
N ALA A 133 -12.01 21.18 -5.56
CA ALA A 133 -12.48 19.79 -5.60
C ALA A 133 -13.18 19.41 -6.92
N GLU A 134 -14.23 20.13 -7.28
CA GLU A 134 -15.03 19.80 -8.47
C GLU A 134 -14.27 20.00 -9.79
N ARG A 135 -13.32 20.96 -9.81
CA ARG A 135 -12.43 21.14 -10.96
C ARG A 135 -11.47 19.95 -11.09
N VAL A 136 -10.90 19.52 -9.97
CA VAL A 136 -10.01 18.35 -9.92
C VAL A 136 -10.76 17.13 -10.44
N LEU A 137 -11.93 16.84 -9.91
CA LEU A 137 -12.74 15.67 -10.32
C LEU A 137 -13.16 15.72 -11.79
N ALA A 138 -13.54 16.90 -12.30
CA ALA A 138 -13.87 17.05 -13.72
C ALA A 138 -12.64 16.83 -14.63
N GLY A 139 -11.45 17.26 -14.20
CA GLY A 139 -10.19 17.02 -14.90
C GLY A 139 -9.81 15.55 -14.93
N VAL A 140 -9.88 14.87 -13.78
CA VAL A 140 -9.62 13.42 -13.67
C VAL A 140 -10.57 12.63 -14.56
N ALA A 141 -11.89 12.86 -14.45
CA ALA A 141 -12.88 12.17 -15.27
C ALA A 141 -12.66 12.40 -16.78
N THR A 142 -12.21 13.60 -17.16
CA THR A 142 -11.92 13.92 -18.58
C THR A 142 -10.68 13.17 -19.06
N GLY A 143 -9.63 13.07 -18.25
CA GLY A 143 -8.45 12.26 -18.54
C GLY A 143 -8.78 10.77 -18.71
N LEU A 144 -9.56 10.20 -17.77
CA LEU A 144 -10.02 8.80 -17.87
C LEU A 144 -10.86 8.56 -19.13
N ALA A 145 -11.78 9.47 -19.47
CA ALA A 145 -12.58 9.34 -20.69
C ALA A 145 -11.72 9.30 -21.94
N HIS A 146 -10.63 10.08 -21.98
CA HIS A 146 -9.67 10.05 -23.09
C HIS A 146 -8.92 8.72 -23.17
N MET A 147 -8.48 8.16 -22.05
CA MET A 147 -7.81 6.86 -21.97
C MET A 147 -8.75 5.73 -22.41
N HIS A 148 -9.93 5.66 -21.82
CA HIS A 148 -10.91 4.62 -22.08
C HIS A 148 -11.41 4.60 -23.53
N ALA A 149 -11.58 5.78 -24.16
CA ALA A 149 -11.96 5.88 -25.56
C ALA A 149 -10.90 5.31 -26.53
N ARG A 150 -9.67 5.07 -26.03
CA ARG A 150 -8.55 4.48 -26.79
C ARG A 150 -8.24 3.04 -26.34
N GLY A 151 -9.10 2.44 -25.54
CA GLY A 151 -8.90 1.08 -25.05
C GLY A 151 -7.91 0.94 -23.88
N TRP A 152 -7.46 2.05 -23.28
CA TRP A 152 -6.53 2.01 -22.16
C TRP A 152 -7.24 2.07 -20.81
N VAL A 153 -6.68 1.42 -19.80
CA VAL A 153 -7.09 1.47 -18.40
C VAL A 153 -5.92 1.97 -17.56
N HIS A 154 -6.18 2.89 -16.63
CA HIS A 154 -5.15 3.42 -15.74
C HIS A 154 -4.69 2.38 -14.71
N ALA A 155 -5.64 1.68 -14.10
CA ALA A 155 -5.48 0.58 -13.15
C ALA A 155 -4.83 0.92 -11.78
N ASP A 156 -4.31 2.15 -11.59
CA ASP A 156 -3.76 2.62 -10.30
C ASP A 156 -4.18 4.08 -10.01
N LEU A 157 -5.46 4.40 -10.23
CA LEU A 157 -5.98 5.73 -9.94
C LEU A 157 -6.06 5.96 -8.43
N LYS A 158 -5.28 6.94 -7.93
CA LYS A 158 -5.21 7.34 -6.51
C LYS A 158 -4.74 8.79 -6.38
N PRO A 159 -4.90 9.44 -5.22
CA PRO A 159 -4.50 10.84 -5.02
C PRO A 159 -3.04 11.14 -5.38
N ALA A 160 -2.11 10.23 -5.11
CA ALA A 160 -0.68 10.41 -5.43
C ALA A 160 -0.41 10.47 -6.95
N ASN A 161 -1.26 9.85 -7.77
CA ASN A 161 -1.13 9.78 -9.22
C ASN A 161 -1.93 10.88 -9.95
N ILE A 162 -2.51 11.83 -9.19
CA ILE A 162 -3.15 13.03 -9.72
C ILE A 162 -2.26 14.21 -9.42
N LEU A 163 -1.69 14.80 -10.47
CA LEU A 163 -0.74 15.89 -10.36
C LEU A 163 -1.39 17.22 -10.71
N LEU A 164 -1.00 18.26 -9.98
CA LEU A 164 -1.45 19.62 -10.17
C LEU A 164 -0.27 20.45 -10.66
N GLY A 165 -0.39 20.94 -11.88
CA GLY A 165 0.60 21.82 -12.49
C GLY A 165 0.31 23.31 -12.23
N PRO A 166 1.04 24.20 -12.91
CA PRO A 166 0.75 25.63 -12.90
C PRO A 166 -0.72 25.88 -13.25
N ASP A 167 -1.30 26.93 -12.66
CA ASP A 167 -2.73 27.28 -12.82
C ASP A 167 -3.70 26.17 -12.38
N ASP A 168 -3.23 25.27 -11.50
CA ASP A 168 -3.97 24.10 -11.03
C ASP A 168 -4.43 23.16 -12.17
N ALA A 169 -3.68 23.07 -13.24
CA ALA A 169 -3.94 22.11 -14.30
C ALA A 169 -3.86 20.67 -13.78
N VAL A 170 -4.95 19.92 -13.94
CA VAL A 170 -5.09 18.55 -13.42
C VAL A 170 -4.59 17.56 -14.44
N ARG A 171 -3.64 16.69 -14.05
CA ARG A 171 -3.06 15.66 -14.92
C ARG A 171 -3.01 14.31 -14.22
N LEU A 172 -3.46 13.28 -14.91
CA LEU A 172 -3.22 11.89 -14.54
C LEU A 172 -1.74 11.57 -14.81
N ALA A 173 -1.13 10.81 -13.93
CA ALA A 173 0.28 10.42 -14.01
C ALA A 173 0.49 9.01 -13.48
N ASP A 174 1.70 8.49 -13.62
CA ASP A 174 2.13 7.16 -13.18
C ASP A 174 1.37 6.03 -13.90
N PHE A 175 1.74 5.83 -15.16
CA PHE A 175 1.13 4.83 -16.03
C PHE A 175 1.78 3.44 -15.93
N GLY A 176 2.51 3.16 -14.85
CA GLY A 176 3.24 1.91 -14.65
C GLY A 176 2.37 0.65 -14.54
N LEU A 177 1.06 0.79 -14.28
CA LEU A 177 0.06 -0.29 -14.34
C LEU A 177 -0.93 -0.11 -15.48
N THR A 178 -0.76 0.91 -16.33
CA THR A 178 -1.66 1.19 -17.44
C THR A 178 -1.53 0.11 -18.51
N VAL A 179 -2.66 -0.47 -18.88
CA VAL A 179 -2.73 -1.55 -19.87
C VAL A 179 -3.71 -1.25 -20.98
N GLU A 180 -3.39 -1.70 -22.19
CA GLU A 180 -4.31 -1.72 -23.31
C GLU A 180 -5.22 -2.95 -23.22
N LEU A 181 -6.53 -2.76 -23.42
CA LEU A 181 -7.47 -3.86 -23.38
C LEU A 181 -7.35 -4.74 -24.63
N ASP A 182 -7.31 -6.06 -24.42
CA ASP A 182 -7.59 -7.04 -25.45
C ASP A 182 -9.08 -7.45 -25.34
N GLY A 183 -9.93 -6.84 -26.16
CA GLY A 183 -11.38 -6.96 -26.04
C GLY A 183 -11.94 -6.19 -24.84
N THR A 184 -12.45 -6.88 -23.81
CA THR A 184 -13.13 -6.27 -22.64
C THR A 184 -12.28 -6.17 -21.40
N HIS A 185 -11.08 -6.77 -21.38
CA HIS A 185 -10.20 -6.82 -20.22
C HIS A 185 -8.72 -6.98 -20.63
N ALA A 186 -7.85 -6.67 -19.70
CA ALA A 186 -6.42 -6.93 -19.76
C ALA A 186 -5.97 -7.63 -18.47
N TYR A 187 -4.70 -7.97 -18.36
CA TYR A 187 -4.15 -8.62 -17.17
C TYR A 187 -2.97 -7.83 -16.64
N ILE A 188 -2.97 -7.60 -15.32
CA ILE A 188 -1.85 -7.00 -14.60
C ILE A 188 -1.37 -7.93 -13.49
N PRO A 189 -0.12 -7.82 -13.05
CA PRO A 189 0.32 -8.44 -11.80
C PRO A 189 -0.61 -8.02 -10.65
N PRO A 190 -0.76 -8.83 -9.59
CA PRO A 190 -1.59 -8.47 -8.42
C PRO A 190 -0.91 -7.36 -7.61
N MET A 191 -0.98 -6.14 -8.13
CA MET A 191 -0.36 -4.93 -7.61
C MET A 191 -1.37 -3.78 -7.66
N GLY A 192 -1.08 -2.69 -6.96
CA GLY A 192 -1.94 -1.52 -6.90
C GLY A 192 -2.27 -1.10 -5.47
N SER A 193 -2.88 0.04 -5.34
CA SER A 193 -3.25 0.64 -4.06
C SER A 193 -4.51 -0.02 -3.52
N LEU A 194 -4.40 -0.81 -2.46
CA LEU A 194 -5.52 -1.57 -1.86
C LEU A 194 -6.77 -0.73 -1.59
N ASP A 195 -6.61 0.55 -1.32
CA ASP A 195 -7.69 1.49 -1.02
C ASP A 195 -8.58 1.83 -2.22
N HIS A 196 -8.09 1.62 -3.43
CA HIS A 196 -8.75 2.07 -4.65
C HIS A 196 -9.12 0.93 -5.61
N VAL A 197 -8.73 -0.30 -5.30
CA VAL A 197 -9.07 -1.47 -6.13
C VAL A 197 -10.52 -1.91 -5.91
N PRO A 198 -11.22 -2.32 -6.97
CA PRO A 198 -12.61 -2.75 -6.86
C PRO A 198 -12.73 -4.13 -6.18
N PRO A 199 -13.88 -4.44 -5.57
CA PRO A 199 -14.07 -5.67 -4.80
C PRO A 199 -13.92 -6.95 -5.62
N GLU A 200 -14.22 -6.94 -6.92
CA GLU A 200 -14.07 -8.09 -7.79
C GLU A 200 -12.61 -8.56 -7.96
N TRP A 201 -11.63 -7.69 -7.75
CA TRP A 201 -10.22 -8.09 -7.80
C TRP A 201 -9.84 -9.11 -6.73
N TRP A 202 -10.60 -9.17 -5.64
CA TRP A 202 -10.40 -10.12 -4.57
C TRP A 202 -11.16 -11.44 -4.78
N SER A 203 -12.26 -11.40 -5.52
CA SER A 203 -13.13 -12.55 -5.78
C SER A 203 -12.84 -13.21 -7.12
N GLU A 204 -12.39 -12.46 -8.12
CA GLU A 204 -11.99 -13.04 -9.41
C GLU A 204 -10.67 -13.79 -9.28
N ARG A 205 -10.63 -14.99 -9.82
CA ARG A 205 -9.42 -15.82 -9.82
C ARG A 205 -8.34 -15.12 -10.62
N THR A 206 -7.20 -14.87 -10.00
CA THR A 206 -5.99 -14.46 -10.72
C THR A 206 -5.63 -15.58 -11.70
N GLY A 207 -5.81 -15.35 -12.98
CA GLY A 207 -5.47 -16.31 -14.05
C GLY A 207 -3.96 -16.51 -14.21
N VAL A 208 -3.55 -17.37 -15.15
CA VAL A 208 -2.12 -17.57 -15.50
C VAL A 208 -1.47 -16.27 -15.96
N HIS A 209 -2.28 -15.31 -16.45
CA HIS A 209 -1.85 -14.03 -16.96
C HIS A 209 -1.90 -12.88 -15.92
N GLY A 210 -2.41 -13.12 -14.71
CA GLY A 210 -2.57 -12.10 -13.68
C GLY A 210 -4.02 -11.82 -13.30
N THR A 211 -4.28 -10.64 -12.71
CA THR A 211 -5.62 -10.17 -12.36
C THR A 211 -6.28 -9.51 -13.56
N ALA A 212 -7.51 -9.90 -13.89
CA ALA A 212 -8.28 -9.28 -14.96
C ALA A 212 -8.64 -7.84 -14.59
N VAL A 213 -8.30 -6.90 -15.45
CA VAL A 213 -8.58 -5.46 -15.29
C VAL A 213 -9.54 -5.02 -16.36
N ARG A 214 -10.52 -4.21 -15.97
CA ARG A 214 -11.53 -3.61 -16.84
C ARG A 214 -11.55 -2.10 -16.63
N GLN A 215 -12.03 -1.34 -17.58
CA GLN A 215 -12.26 0.11 -17.43
C GLN A 215 -13.11 0.46 -16.20
N THR A 216 -13.96 -0.45 -15.76
CA THR A 216 -14.79 -0.31 -14.56
C THR A 216 -14.00 -0.25 -13.26
N ALA A 217 -12.73 -0.67 -13.25
CA ALA A 217 -11.82 -0.51 -12.12
C ALA A 217 -11.49 0.98 -11.89
N ASP A 218 -11.21 1.73 -12.97
CA ASP A 218 -10.97 3.18 -12.87
C ASP A 218 -12.24 3.94 -12.44
N ILE A 219 -13.43 3.46 -12.84
CA ILE A 219 -14.71 4.05 -12.38
C ILE A 219 -14.88 3.88 -10.87
N TRP A 220 -14.60 2.68 -10.34
CA TRP A 220 -14.59 2.45 -8.89
C TRP A 220 -13.58 3.34 -8.17
N ALA A 221 -12.33 3.34 -8.64
CA ALA A 221 -11.26 4.15 -8.06
C ALA A 221 -11.61 5.65 -8.08
N PHE A 222 -12.27 6.14 -9.15
CA PHE A 222 -12.80 7.49 -9.21
C PHE A 222 -13.86 7.75 -8.13
N GLY A 223 -14.74 6.79 -7.84
CA GLY A 223 -15.75 6.92 -6.78
C GLY A 223 -15.11 7.10 -5.41
N VAL A 224 -14.09 6.29 -5.07
CA VAL A 224 -13.31 6.44 -3.83
C VAL A 224 -12.60 7.80 -3.80
N LEU A 225 -11.90 8.16 -4.87
CA LEU A 225 -11.19 9.44 -5.01
C LEU A 225 -12.14 10.63 -4.86
N ALA A 226 -13.32 10.58 -5.48
CA ALA A 226 -14.29 11.66 -5.43
C ALA A 226 -14.80 11.89 -4.00
N HIS A 227 -15.07 10.83 -3.26
CA HIS A 227 -15.42 10.93 -1.85
C HIS A 227 -14.29 11.60 -1.05
N GLN A 228 -13.04 11.13 -1.19
CA GLN A 228 -11.89 11.72 -0.50
C GLN A 228 -11.70 13.21 -0.83
N VAL A 229 -11.80 13.58 -2.09
CA VAL A 229 -11.62 14.99 -2.54
C VAL A 229 -12.71 15.90 -2.00
N LEU A 230 -13.95 15.42 -1.95
CA LEU A 230 -15.10 16.22 -1.49
C LEU A 230 -15.26 16.24 0.04
N THR A 231 -14.52 15.39 0.77
CA THR A 231 -14.60 15.27 2.22
C THR A 231 -13.25 15.45 2.91
N GLY A 232 -12.24 16.04 2.23
CA GLY A 232 -10.93 16.27 2.83
C GLY A 232 -10.20 15.01 3.29
N GLY A 233 -10.32 13.92 2.52
CA GLY A 233 -9.57 12.69 2.76
C GLY A 233 -10.35 11.55 3.42
N LEU A 234 -11.62 11.74 3.81
CA LEU A 234 -12.42 10.66 4.38
C LEU A 234 -12.64 9.54 3.35
N HIS A 235 -12.45 8.30 3.77
CA HIS A 235 -12.64 7.14 2.91
C HIS A 235 -14.11 6.66 2.97
N PRO A 236 -14.75 6.25 1.84
CA PRO A 236 -16.14 5.79 1.83
C PRO A 236 -16.34 4.44 2.55
N PHE A 237 -15.27 3.69 2.76
CA PHE A 237 -15.29 2.44 3.50
C PHE A 237 -14.58 2.59 4.84
N PRO A 238 -15.13 2.07 5.95
CA PRO A 238 -14.54 2.19 7.28
C PRO A 238 -13.27 1.35 7.42
N GLY A 239 -12.33 1.83 8.22
CA GLY A 239 -11.10 1.13 8.55
C GLY A 239 -9.91 2.08 8.71
N THR A 240 -9.06 1.79 9.69
CA THR A 240 -7.83 2.56 9.96
C THR A 240 -6.69 2.18 9.00
N THR A 241 -6.74 0.98 8.42
CA THR A 241 -5.74 0.48 7.47
C THR A 241 -6.35 0.26 6.09
N ALA A 242 -5.54 0.31 5.04
CA ALA A 242 -5.95 0.02 3.66
C ALA A 242 -6.62 -1.37 3.54
N ARG A 243 -6.09 -2.36 4.25
CA ARG A 243 -6.67 -3.72 4.28
C ARG A 243 -8.06 -3.75 4.94
N ALA A 244 -8.24 -3.05 6.07
CA ALA A 244 -9.53 -2.99 6.73
C ALA A 244 -10.58 -2.32 5.82
N ARG A 245 -10.21 -1.27 5.09
CA ARG A 245 -11.06 -0.61 4.10
C ARG A 245 -11.38 -1.51 2.91
N ALA A 246 -10.40 -2.27 2.41
CA ALA A 246 -10.62 -3.26 1.35
C ALA A 246 -11.59 -4.36 1.78
N LEU A 247 -11.48 -4.88 3.01
CA LEU A 247 -12.43 -5.84 3.58
C LEU A 247 -13.83 -5.24 3.73
N ALA A 248 -13.94 -3.98 4.15
CA ALA A 248 -15.21 -3.28 4.23
C ALA A 248 -15.85 -3.10 2.84
N ALA A 249 -15.06 -2.82 1.80
CA ALA A 249 -15.53 -2.76 0.42
C ALA A 249 -16.01 -4.11 -0.09
N GLN A 250 -15.33 -5.21 0.25
CA GLN A 250 -15.77 -6.57 -0.07
C GLN A 250 -17.07 -6.94 0.66
N SER A 251 -17.18 -6.60 1.95
CA SER A 251 -18.41 -6.81 2.73
C SER A 251 -19.60 -6.03 2.14
N TYR A 252 -19.35 -4.81 1.68
CA TYR A 252 -20.34 -4.01 0.95
C TYR A 252 -20.76 -4.71 -0.37
N ALA A 253 -19.80 -5.16 -1.16
CA ALA A 253 -20.09 -5.85 -2.42
C ALA A 253 -20.84 -7.18 -2.23
N ALA A 254 -20.58 -7.88 -1.11
CA ALA A 254 -21.30 -9.09 -0.72
C ALA A 254 -22.70 -8.82 -0.12
N GLY A 255 -23.12 -7.54 0.01
CA GLY A 255 -24.40 -7.16 0.59
C GLY A 255 -24.48 -7.28 2.11
N SER A 256 -23.37 -7.58 2.79
CA SER A 256 -23.30 -7.71 4.26
C SER A 256 -23.02 -6.39 4.98
N ALA A 257 -22.67 -5.32 4.25
CA ALA A 257 -22.49 -3.97 4.76
C ALA A 257 -23.15 -2.94 3.82
N GLN A 258 -23.40 -1.74 4.34
CA GLN A 258 -23.94 -0.63 3.54
C GLN A 258 -22.84 0.38 3.20
N LEU A 259 -22.93 0.99 2.01
CA LEU A 259 -22.08 2.11 1.62
C LEU A 259 -22.43 3.34 2.49
N ARG A 260 -21.42 3.91 3.13
CA ARG A 260 -21.57 5.09 3.99
C ARG A 260 -20.88 6.28 3.35
N LEU A 261 -21.64 7.07 2.61
CA LEU A 261 -21.18 8.34 2.08
C LEU A 261 -21.44 9.47 3.09
N ASP A 262 -20.52 10.41 3.17
CA ASP A 262 -20.60 11.56 4.08
C ASP A 262 -21.88 12.37 3.85
N ASP A 263 -22.55 12.80 4.94
CA ASP A 263 -23.81 13.52 4.88
C ASP A 263 -23.69 14.95 4.34
N GLY A 264 -22.52 15.54 4.41
CA GLY A 264 -22.20 16.85 3.86
C GLY A 264 -22.07 16.89 2.34
N LEU A 265 -22.03 15.73 1.67
CA LEU A 265 -21.97 15.69 0.21
C LEU A 265 -23.26 16.23 -0.42
N ARG A 266 -23.12 17.05 -1.46
CA ARG A 266 -24.26 17.44 -2.30
C ARG A 266 -24.96 16.20 -2.86
N PRO A 267 -26.31 16.19 -2.94
CA PRO A 267 -27.08 15.02 -3.40
C PRO A 267 -26.62 14.48 -4.76
N GLU A 268 -26.28 15.34 -5.71
CA GLU A 268 -25.87 14.97 -7.06
C GLU A 268 -24.48 14.29 -7.07
N TRP A 269 -23.55 14.75 -6.21
CA TRP A 269 -22.27 14.09 -6.03
C TRP A 269 -22.41 12.75 -5.30
N ARG A 270 -23.30 12.68 -4.29
CA ARG A 270 -23.62 11.44 -3.58
C ARG A 270 -24.16 10.37 -4.56
N GLU A 271 -25.07 10.78 -5.45
CA GLU A 271 -25.61 9.88 -6.48
C GLU A 271 -24.52 9.39 -7.44
N LEU A 272 -23.68 10.31 -7.95
CA LEU A 272 -22.60 9.96 -8.88
C LEU A 272 -21.58 9.02 -8.23
N ILE A 273 -21.14 9.32 -6.99
CA ILE A 273 -20.22 8.46 -6.22
C ILE A 273 -20.86 7.09 -5.98
N GLY A 274 -22.13 7.04 -5.60
CA GLY A 274 -22.84 5.76 -5.43
C GLY A 274 -22.89 4.92 -6.71
N ALA A 275 -23.10 5.55 -7.86
CA ALA A 275 -23.05 4.86 -9.16
C ALA A 275 -21.63 4.35 -9.51
N CYS A 276 -20.59 5.13 -9.19
CA CYS A 276 -19.20 4.69 -9.36
C CYS A 276 -18.83 3.53 -8.43
N LEU A 277 -19.40 3.49 -7.23
CA LEU A 277 -19.15 2.45 -6.22
C LEU A 277 -20.20 1.33 -6.26
N ALA A 278 -20.93 1.17 -7.37
CA ALA A 278 -21.84 0.03 -7.53
C ALA A 278 -21.03 -1.29 -7.40
N PRO A 279 -21.51 -2.28 -6.60
CA PRO A 279 -20.78 -3.54 -6.38
C PRO A 279 -20.51 -4.31 -7.66
N ASP A 280 -21.50 -4.35 -8.57
CA ASP A 280 -21.39 -5.05 -9.83
C ASP A 280 -20.65 -4.21 -10.89
N HIS A 281 -19.62 -4.80 -11.50
CA HIS A 281 -18.86 -4.14 -12.55
C HIS A 281 -19.69 -3.85 -13.81
N ALA A 282 -20.75 -4.63 -14.10
CA ALA A 282 -21.63 -4.37 -15.24
C ALA A 282 -22.48 -3.09 -15.00
N ALA A 283 -22.93 -2.85 -13.76
CA ALA A 283 -23.60 -1.61 -13.39
C ALA A 283 -22.65 -0.39 -13.55
N ARG A 284 -21.38 -0.52 -13.18
CA ARG A 284 -20.39 0.54 -13.40
C ARG A 284 -20.09 0.75 -14.89
N ALA A 285 -20.10 -0.33 -15.69
CA ALA A 285 -19.90 -0.25 -17.14
C ALA A 285 -20.99 0.58 -17.84
N ALA A 286 -22.22 0.55 -17.34
CA ALA A 286 -23.33 1.36 -17.85
C ALA A 286 -23.08 2.86 -17.68
N LEU A 287 -22.37 3.28 -16.62
CA LEU A 287 -21.95 4.67 -16.43
C LEU A 287 -20.88 5.07 -17.46
N GLY A 288 -19.79 4.27 -17.57
CA GLY A 288 -18.68 4.54 -18.45
C GLY A 288 -17.96 5.88 -18.21
N ALA A 289 -16.69 5.99 -18.61
CA ALA A 289 -15.89 7.21 -18.34
C ALA A 289 -16.37 8.44 -19.11
N GLY A 290 -16.96 8.28 -20.30
CA GLY A 290 -17.51 9.38 -21.10
C GLY A 290 -18.69 10.08 -20.40
N GLU A 291 -19.63 9.31 -19.89
CA GLU A 291 -20.78 9.81 -19.12
C GLU A 291 -20.33 10.36 -17.75
N LEU A 292 -19.41 9.68 -17.09
CA LEU A 292 -18.77 10.16 -15.86
C LEU A 292 -18.18 11.57 -16.06
N ALA A 293 -17.39 11.77 -17.13
CA ALA A 293 -16.79 13.06 -17.44
C ALA A 293 -17.83 14.14 -17.76
N ARG A 294 -18.92 13.77 -18.44
CA ARG A 294 -20.03 14.70 -18.70
C ARG A 294 -20.68 15.14 -17.37
N ARG A 295 -21.07 14.20 -16.52
CA ARG A 295 -21.73 14.47 -15.23
C ARG A 295 -20.83 15.31 -14.31
N ALA A 296 -19.55 14.95 -14.17
CA ALA A 296 -18.60 15.69 -13.33
C ALA A 296 -18.40 17.16 -13.83
N ARG A 297 -18.38 17.38 -15.14
CA ARG A 297 -18.32 18.74 -15.70
C ARG A 297 -19.59 19.56 -15.46
N ASP A 298 -20.76 18.92 -15.55
CA ASP A 298 -22.04 19.61 -15.33
C ASP A 298 -22.20 19.98 -13.85
N LEU A 299 -21.81 19.09 -12.92
CA LEU A 299 -21.78 19.36 -11.48
C LEU A 299 -20.85 20.54 -11.14
N ARG A 300 -19.68 20.63 -11.78
CA ARG A 300 -18.77 21.76 -11.64
C ARG A 300 -19.39 23.09 -12.06
N LYS A 301 -20.18 23.12 -13.14
CA LYS A 301 -20.85 24.34 -13.62
C LYS A 301 -21.96 24.81 -12.69
N GLY A 302 -22.64 23.89 -12.02
CA GLY A 302 -23.68 24.17 -11.05
C GLY A 302 -23.19 24.57 -9.65
N ALA A 303 -21.87 24.56 -9.42
CA ALA A 303 -21.29 25.00 -8.15
C ALA A 303 -21.50 26.51 -7.96
N PRO A 304 -21.96 26.98 -6.76
CA PRO A 304 -22.06 28.41 -6.49
C PRO A 304 -20.67 29.04 -6.62
N ALA A 305 -20.58 30.15 -7.35
CA ALA A 305 -19.34 30.89 -7.53
C ALA A 305 -18.79 31.31 -6.16
N ARG A 306 -17.67 30.69 -5.73
CA ARG A 306 -16.96 31.14 -4.54
C ARG A 306 -16.53 32.60 -4.77
N PRO A 307 -16.80 33.55 -3.82
CA PRO A 307 -16.30 34.90 -3.94
C PRO A 307 -14.77 34.83 -4.01
N ARG A 308 -14.19 35.31 -5.11
CA ARG A 308 -12.74 35.48 -5.24
C ARG A 308 -12.28 36.35 -4.07
N PRO A 309 -11.26 35.96 -3.28
CA PRO A 309 -10.72 36.85 -2.27
C PRO A 309 -10.27 38.13 -2.99
N ARG A 310 -10.93 39.23 -2.71
CA ARG A 310 -10.47 40.53 -3.15
C ARG A 310 -9.08 40.71 -2.56
N ARG A 311 -8.06 40.78 -3.40
CA ARG A 311 -6.75 41.29 -3.02
C ARG A 311 -6.95 42.73 -2.54
N THR A 312 -7.15 42.88 -1.26
CA THR A 312 -7.09 44.20 -0.59
C THR A 312 -5.61 44.58 -0.60
N ALA A 313 -5.28 45.52 -1.44
CA ALA A 313 -3.98 46.17 -1.37
C ALA A 313 -3.89 46.80 0.01
N LEU A 314 -3.04 46.26 0.88
CA LEU A 314 -2.69 46.88 2.15
C LEU A 314 -1.82 48.09 1.83
N LEU A 315 -2.44 49.27 1.84
CA LEU A 315 -1.74 50.53 1.99
C LEU A 315 -1.17 50.58 3.42
N LEU A 316 0.15 50.62 3.50
CA LEU A 316 0.90 50.88 4.72
C LEU A 316 0.47 52.25 5.30
N GLY A 317 -0.28 52.21 6.39
CA GLY A 317 -0.56 53.35 7.26
C GLY A 317 0.05 53.07 8.62
N SER A 318 1.13 53.80 8.93
CA SER A 318 1.79 53.80 10.24
C SER A 318 0.87 54.40 11.29
N GLY A 319 0.61 53.70 12.40
CA GLY A 319 -0.13 54.20 13.55
C GLY A 319 0.23 53.39 14.80
N LEU A 320 1.02 54.03 15.68
CA LEU A 320 1.31 53.61 17.05
C LEU A 320 0.03 53.55 17.90
N GLY A 321 -0.08 52.52 18.77
CA GLY A 321 -1.13 52.49 19.81
C GLY A 321 -0.96 51.28 20.75
N LEU A 322 -0.23 51.54 21.79
CA LEU A 322 -0.11 51.08 23.18
C LEU A 322 -1.18 50.13 23.74
N ALA A 323 -0.66 49.06 24.30
CA ALA A 323 -0.99 48.33 25.53
C ALA A 323 -2.42 48.24 26.10
N ALA A 324 -2.81 46.97 26.41
CA ALA A 324 -3.36 46.65 27.74
C ALA A 324 -3.26 45.14 28.01
N VAL A 325 -2.50 44.84 29.05
CA VAL A 325 -2.42 43.56 29.76
C VAL A 325 -3.64 43.47 30.69
N THR A 326 -4.31 42.33 30.73
CA THR A 326 -5.02 41.90 31.93
C THR A 326 -4.96 40.40 32.08
N ALA A 327 -4.29 39.99 33.13
CA ALA A 327 -4.32 38.69 33.75
C ALA A 327 -5.50 38.56 34.73
N ALA A 328 -6.11 37.40 34.82
CA ALA A 328 -6.85 36.91 35.99
C ALA A 328 -7.29 35.45 35.64
N THR A 329 -7.23 34.49 36.42
CA THR A 329 -6.83 34.07 37.75
C THR A 329 -7.29 32.60 37.88
N LEU A 330 -6.42 31.82 38.28
CA LEU A 330 -6.42 30.65 39.15
C LEU A 330 -7.61 30.53 40.12
N ALA A 331 -8.24 29.36 40.22
CA ALA A 331 -8.85 28.70 41.37
C ALA A 331 -9.62 27.44 40.92
N LEU A 332 -9.70 26.33 41.54
CA LEU A 332 -9.31 25.72 42.83
C LEU A 332 -9.65 24.22 42.69
N LEU A 333 -8.79 23.37 43.15
CA LEU A 333 -9.08 21.96 43.47
C LEU A 333 -9.85 21.91 44.81
N PRO A 334 -10.53 20.81 45.11
CA PRO A 334 -10.33 20.26 46.45
C PRO A 334 -9.87 18.81 46.46
N ASP A 335 -8.99 18.59 47.43
CA ASP A 335 -8.56 17.34 47.98
C ASP A 335 -9.73 16.50 48.56
N GLY A 336 -9.59 15.21 48.47
CA GLY A 336 -10.38 14.24 49.20
C GLY A 336 -9.56 12.98 49.40
N ARG A 337 -8.79 12.98 50.49
CA ARG A 337 -8.23 11.76 51.08
C ARG A 337 -9.38 10.93 51.66
N ASP A 338 -9.31 9.63 51.50
CA ASP A 338 -9.75 8.71 52.56
C ASP A 338 -8.90 7.44 52.58
N ASP A 339 -8.43 7.15 53.78
CA ASP A 339 -7.60 6.03 54.19
C ASP A 339 -8.45 4.76 54.33
N GLY A 340 -7.98 3.64 53.86
CA GLY A 340 -8.56 2.32 54.13
C GLY A 340 -7.50 1.22 54.08
N ARG A 341 -6.78 1.07 55.21
CA ARG A 341 -5.99 -0.13 55.53
C ARG A 341 -6.90 -1.34 55.61
N HIS A 342 -6.54 -2.43 54.98
CA HIS A 342 -6.78 -3.76 55.54
C HIS A 342 -5.63 -4.71 55.23
N GLU A 343 -5.26 -5.36 56.35
CA GLU A 343 -4.17 -6.30 56.57
C GLU A 343 -4.25 -7.55 55.70
N GLY A 344 -3.06 -8.07 55.35
CA GLY A 344 -2.90 -9.40 54.78
C GLY A 344 -2.96 -10.51 55.85
N PRO A 345 -2.92 -11.73 55.42
CA PRO A 345 -2.16 -12.75 56.16
C PRO A 345 -1.10 -13.45 55.32
N ALA A 346 -0.03 -13.78 56.02
CA ALA A 346 1.16 -14.45 55.57
C ALA A 346 0.95 -15.98 55.40
N PRO A 347 1.97 -16.70 54.90
CA PRO A 347 1.85 -17.89 54.06
C PRO A 347 1.84 -19.21 54.81
N PRO A 348 1.51 -20.30 54.17
CA PRO A 348 2.00 -21.60 54.62
C PRO A 348 2.84 -22.35 53.58
N ALA A 349 3.96 -22.82 54.10
CA ALA A 349 4.58 -24.15 53.98
C ALA A 349 4.85 -24.75 52.60
N ARG A 350 6.15 -24.99 52.43
CA ARG A 350 6.80 -26.01 51.59
C ARG A 350 5.94 -27.25 51.36
N ALA A 351 5.84 -27.62 50.07
CA ALA A 351 5.61 -28.99 49.68
C ALA A 351 6.66 -29.41 48.66
N THR A 352 7.20 -30.58 48.84
CA THR A 352 8.22 -31.33 48.16
C THR A 352 7.91 -31.57 46.66
N PRO A 353 8.92 -31.84 45.82
CA PRO A 353 8.76 -31.93 44.38
C PRO A 353 8.07 -33.24 43.98
N ALA A 354 6.94 -33.09 43.28
CA ALA A 354 6.39 -34.18 42.48
C ALA A 354 6.92 -34.04 41.06
N THR A 355 7.70 -35.02 40.64
CA THR A 355 8.01 -35.32 39.25
C THR A 355 6.70 -35.61 38.52
N GLY A 356 6.16 -34.60 37.87
CA GLY A 356 5.05 -34.70 36.94
C GLY A 356 5.49 -34.09 35.62
N THR A 357 5.56 -34.90 34.59
CA THR A 357 5.65 -34.48 33.20
C THR A 357 4.55 -33.48 32.91
N ALA A 358 4.88 -32.19 32.92
CA ALA A 358 3.97 -31.14 32.49
C ALA A 358 3.86 -31.20 30.96
N SER A 359 2.89 -31.94 30.45
CA SER A 359 2.39 -31.75 29.08
C SER A 359 1.79 -30.35 29.03
N GLY A 360 2.48 -29.42 28.42
CA GLY A 360 1.93 -28.10 28.07
C GLY A 360 0.75 -28.24 27.08
N PRO A 361 0.02 -27.16 26.81
CA PRO A 361 -1.04 -27.18 25.80
C PRO A 361 -0.50 -27.67 24.47
N PRO A 362 -1.31 -28.40 23.66
CA PRO A 362 -0.87 -28.93 22.37
C PRO A 362 -0.20 -27.86 21.50
N GLY A 363 1.01 -28.14 21.00
CA GLY A 363 1.79 -27.21 20.17
C GLY A 363 2.54 -26.11 20.93
N ALA A 364 2.66 -26.19 22.27
CA ALA A 364 3.51 -25.29 23.04
C ALA A 364 5.01 -25.57 22.77
N ILE A 365 5.84 -24.54 22.86
CA ILE A 365 7.30 -24.65 22.71
C ILE A 365 7.85 -25.36 23.96
N PRO A 366 8.59 -26.48 23.81
CA PRO A 366 9.19 -27.17 24.93
C PRO A 366 10.21 -26.28 25.67
N PRO A 367 10.25 -26.32 27.01
CA PRO A 367 11.16 -25.47 27.78
C PRO A 367 12.64 -25.79 27.58
N ASP A 368 12.96 -27.00 27.18
CA ASP A 368 14.30 -27.52 26.86
C ASP A 368 14.69 -27.41 25.38
N SER A 369 13.80 -26.83 24.55
CA SER A 369 14.09 -26.60 23.14
C SER A 369 15.16 -25.51 22.93
N ASP A 370 15.77 -25.50 21.77
CA ASP A 370 16.77 -24.50 21.37
C ASP A 370 16.16 -23.15 20.91
N VAL A 371 14.84 -23.01 21.02
CA VAL A 371 14.16 -21.73 20.76
C VAL A 371 14.65 -20.68 21.75
N PRO A 372 15.21 -19.55 21.28
CA PRO A 372 15.71 -18.50 22.17
C PRO A 372 14.65 -18.03 23.17
N VAL A 373 15.01 -17.98 24.44
CA VAL A 373 14.09 -17.62 25.54
C VAL A 373 13.40 -16.27 25.28
N ALA A 374 14.16 -15.30 24.73
CA ALA A 374 13.65 -13.97 24.40
C ALA A 374 12.54 -13.98 23.32
N LEU A 375 12.49 -15.00 22.46
CA LEU A 375 11.51 -15.09 21.37
C LEU A 375 10.27 -15.92 21.75
N ARG A 376 10.33 -16.74 22.80
CA ARG A 376 9.23 -17.66 23.15
C ARG A 376 7.90 -16.97 23.41
N ALA A 377 7.93 -15.86 24.15
CA ALA A 377 6.73 -15.07 24.43
C ALA A 377 6.17 -14.43 23.14
N THR A 378 7.04 -13.87 22.30
CA THR A 378 6.68 -13.27 21.01
C THR A 378 6.04 -14.29 20.09
N ILE A 379 6.64 -15.47 19.92
CA ILE A 379 6.12 -16.55 19.08
C ILE A 379 4.77 -17.06 19.62
N THR A 380 4.67 -17.24 20.94
CA THR A 380 3.42 -17.69 21.58
C THR A 380 2.28 -16.68 21.42
N ASN A 381 2.58 -15.39 21.54
CA ASN A 381 1.60 -14.34 21.33
C ASN A 381 1.22 -14.17 19.86
N ALA A 382 2.16 -14.35 18.95
CA ALA A 382 1.89 -14.34 17.50
C ALA A 382 0.94 -15.48 17.10
N ALA A 383 1.13 -16.69 17.61
CA ALA A 383 0.26 -17.83 17.32
C ALA A 383 -1.20 -17.60 17.74
N LYS A 384 -1.45 -16.84 18.81
CA LYS A 384 -2.82 -16.47 19.25
C LYS A 384 -3.58 -15.60 18.26
N ARG A 385 -2.92 -15.04 17.25
CA ARG A 385 -3.54 -14.25 16.19
C ARG A 385 -4.26 -15.12 15.15
N CYS A 386 -4.03 -16.43 15.20
CA CYS A 386 -4.71 -17.43 14.38
C CYS A 386 -5.62 -18.31 15.25
N THR A 387 -6.82 -18.57 14.77
CA THR A 387 -7.77 -19.48 15.43
C THR A 387 -7.66 -20.93 14.93
N ASP A 388 -6.90 -21.14 13.85
CA ASP A 388 -6.69 -22.48 13.31
C ASP A 388 -5.70 -23.29 14.15
N PRO A 389 -6.02 -24.55 14.47
CA PRO A 389 -5.22 -25.38 15.36
C PRO A 389 -3.84 -25.75 14.80
N GLU A 390 -3.63 -25.60 13.50
CA GLU A 390 -2.38 -25.95 12.81
C GLU A 390 -1.29 -24.88 13.01
N VAL A 391 -1.68 -23.62 13.24
CA VAL A 391 -0.73 -22.51 13.45
C VAL A 391 -0.38 -22.41 14.93
N THR A 392 0.40 -23.36 15.40
CA THR A 392 0.83 -23.44 16.81
C THR A 392 2.13 -22.68 17.08
N PRO A 393 2.46 -22.34 18.32
CA PRO A 393 3.78 -21.81 18.68
C PRO A 393 4.94 -22.68 18.21
N ALA A 394 4.81 -24.01 18.31
CA ALA A 394 5.81 -24.96 17.83
C ALA A 394 5.99 -24.90 16.32
N PHE A 395 4.89 -24.76 15.56
CA PHE A 395 4.94 -24.60 14.11
C PHE A 395 5.64 -23.31 13.69
N LEU A 396 5.28 -22.17 14.30
CA LEU A 396 5.94 -20.91 14.01
C LEU A 396 7.43 -20.93 14.36
N ALA A 397 7.78 -21.54 15.50
CA ALA A 397 9.19 -21.72 15.88
C ALA A 397 9.96 -22.57 14.86
N ALA A 398 9.36 -23.65 14.35
CA ALA A 398 9.95 -24.50 13.31
C ALA A 398 10.15 -23.73 12.00
N MET A 399 9.18 -22.93 11.59
CA MET A 399 9.27 -22.04 10.43
C MET A 399 10.43 -21.07 10.57
N ILE A 400 10.49 -20.33 11.68
CA ILE A 400 11.55 -19.33 11.95
C ILE A 400 12.93 -19.97 11.94
N LYS A 401 13.04 -21.17 12.54
CA LYS A 401 14.31 -21.89 12.55
C LYS A 401 14.76 -22.28 11.15
N ALA A 402 13.88 -22.78 10.31
CA ALA A 402 14.19 -23.14 8.93
C ALA A 402 14.51 -21.92 8.05
N GLU A 403 13.89 -20.76 8.34
CA GLU A 403 14.14 -19.54 7.57
C GLU A 403 15.48 -18.87 7.93
N SER A 404 15.76 -18.66 9.21
CA SER A 404 16.89 -17.85 9.66
C SER A 404 17.75 -18.47 10.76
N GLY A 405 17.35 -19.62 11.33
CA GLY A 405 17.99 -20.13 12.54
C GLY A 405 17.78 -19.21 13.76
N PHE A 406 16.70 -18.44 13.81
CA PHE A 406 16.39 -17.40 14.79
C PHE A 406 17.28 -16.15 14.74
N ASP A 407 18.03 -15.93 13.65
CA ASP A 407 18.84 -14.74 13.50
C ASP A 407 18.01 -13.55 12.98
N PRO A 408 17.83 -12.47 13.78
CA PRO A 408 17.08 -11.30 13.35
C PRO A 408 17.77 -10.48 12.27
N ARG A 409 19.06 -10.73 11.99
CA ARG A 409 19.83 -10.07 10.93
C ARG A 409 20.05 -10.96 9.72
N ALA A 410 19.44 -12.11 9.69
CA ALA A 410 19.54 -13.00 8.54
C ALA A 410 19.15 -12.28 7.24
N SER A 411 19.87 -12.55 6.19
CA SER A 411 19.59 -11.96 4.88
C SER A 411 19.99 -12.89 3.75
N ARG A 412 19.17 -12.90 2.70
CA ARG A 412 19.46 -13.50 1.40
C ARG A 412 19.29 -12.41 0.33
N PRO A 413 20.28 -11.51 0.16
CA PRO A 413 20.13 -10.34 -0.70
C PRO A 413 19.77 -10.70 -2.15
N ALA A 414 20.27 -11.83 -2.66
CA ALA A 414 19.96 -12.32 -4.00
C ALA A 414 18.46 -12.68 -4.17
N ALA A 415 17.78 -13.02 -3.07
CA ALA A 415 16.34 -13.27 -3.05
C ALA A 415 15.53 -12.08 -2.52
N GLY A 416 16.20 -11.01 -2.06
CA GLY A 416 15.55 -9.86 -1.44
C GLY A 416 14.87 -10.19 -0.10
N GLU A 417 15.36 -11.21 0.63
CA GLU A 417 14.77 -11.72 1.86
C GLU A 417 15.59 -11.27 3.08
N TYR A 418 14.92 -10.77 4.12
CA TYR A 418 15.57 -10.16 5.27
C TYR A 418 14.85 -10.46 6.59
N GLY A 419 15.61 -10.37 7.69
CA GLY A 419 15.11 -10.48 9.05
C GLY A 419 14.83 -11.92 9.48
N ILE A 420 14.32 -12.07 10.70
CA ILE A 420 14.14 -13.36 11.38
C ILE A 420 13.19 -14.32 10.64
N ALA A 421 12.25 -13.78 9.89
CA ALA A 421 11.25 -14.55 9.12
C ALA A 421 11.53 -14.51 7.61
N MET A 422 12.67 -13.99 7.19
CA MET A 422 13.12 -13.91 5.79
C MET A 422 12.08 -13.31 4.85
N TRP A 423 11.50 -12.19 5.27
CA TRP A 423 10.52 -11.46 4.47
C TRP A 423 11.16 -10.71 3.30
N THR A 424 10.52 -10.75 2.15
CA THR A 424 10.73 -9.68 1.17
C THR A 424 9.94 -8.46 1.60
N PRO A 425 10.51 -7.23 1.58
CA PRO A 425 9.82 -6.04 2.08
C PRO A 425 8.43 -5.81 1.47
N SER A 426 8.26 -6.09 0.17
CA SER A 426 6.96 -5.93 -0.51
C SER A 426 5.92 -6.94 -0.04
N VAL A 427 6.30 -8.19 0.19
CA VAL A 427 5.39 -9.22 0.72
C VAL A 427 5.07 -8.92 2.18
N PHE A 428 6.07 -8.52 2.97
CA PHE A 428 5.85 -8.09 4.34
C PHE A 428 4.84 -6.94 4.41
N GLN A 429 5.03 -5.86 3.63
CA GLN A 429 4.11 -4.72 3.64
C GLN A 429 2.67 -5.11 3.32
N ALA A 430 2.45 -6.08 2.44
CA ALA A 430 1.11 -6.57 2.12
C ALA A 430 0.41 -7.26 3.31
N TRP A 431 1.18 -7.79 4.26
CA TRP A 431 0.70 -8.57 5.41
C TRP A 431 1.02 -7.95 6.77
N ALA A 432 1.80 -6.86 6.79
CA ALA A 432 2.43 -6.29 7.95
C ALA A 432 1.49 -6.09 9.15
N VAL A 433 1.90 -6.66 10.27
CA VAL A 433 1.24 -6.54 11.57
C VAL A 433 2.21 -5.88 12.52
N ASP A 434 1.74 -4.89 13.28
CA ASP A 434 2.43 -4.35 14.43
C ASP A 434 2.37 -5.42 15.55
N GLY A 435 3.49 -6.02 15.83
CA GLY A 435 3.63 -7.18 16.72
C GLY A 435 3.80 -6.81 18.19
N ASP A 436 4.43 -5.66 18.46
CA ASP A 436 4.73 -5.16 19.81
C ASP A 436 3.90 -3.93 20.20
N GLY A 437 3.18 -3.32 19.27
CA GLY A 437 2.29 -2.20 19.55
C GLY A 437 2.99 -0.85 19.60
N ASP A 438 4.18 -0.72 19.02
CA ASP A 438 4.95 0.53 18.99
C ASP A 438 4.47 1.54 17.92
N GLY A 439 3.55 1.10 17.03
CA GLY A 439 2.95 1.90 15.96
C GLY A 439 3.71 1.84 14.63
N ASP A 440 4.87 1.20 14.59
CA ASP A 440 5.60 0.90 13.36
C ASP A 440 5.35 -0.54 12.89
N LYS A 441 5.76 -0.87 11.67
CA LYS A 441 5.70 -2.22 11.10
C LYS A 441 6.95 -2.46 10.30
N ASP A 442 7.93 -3.06 10.95
CA ASP A 442 9.25 -3.30 10.38
C ASP A 442 9.50 -4.81 10.21
N HIS A 443 9.81 -5.23 8.98
CA HIS A 443 10.18 -6.63 8.70
C HIS A 443 11.49 -7.05 9.38
N MET A 444 12.31 -6.10 9.83
CA MET A 444 13.53 -6.35 10.60
C MET A 444 13.25 -6.44 12.11
N SER A 445 12.09 -5.96 12.57
CA SER A 445 11.61 -6.12 13.95
C SER A 445 11.14 -7.57 14.17
N PRO A 446 11.75 -8.36 15.08
CA PRO A 446 11.30 -9.72 15.33
C PRO A 446 9.83 -9.83 15.74
N PRO A 447 9.26 -8.98 16.63
CA PRO A 447 7.85 -9.01 16.94
C PRO A 447 6.94 -8.86 15.73
N ASP A 448 7.22 -7.91 14.84
CA ASP A 448 6.39 -7.64 13.66
C ASP A 448 6.53 -8.74 12.61
N ALA A 449 7.77 -9.16 12.36
CA ALA A 449 8.05 -10.21 11.38
C ALA A 449 7.39 -11.54 11.78
N ILE A 450 7.40 -11.90 13.06
CA ILE A 450 6.81 -13.13 13.59
C ILE A 450 5.29 -13.03 13.65
N ALA A 451 4.73 -11.89 14.07
CA ALA A 451 3.28 -11.66 14.07
C ALA A 451 2.72 -11.71 12.64
N THR A 452 3.44 -11.12 11.68
CA THR A 452 3.10 -11.18 10.26
C THR A 452 3.16 -12.60 9.70
N MET A 453 4.18 -13.38 10.07
CA MET A 453 4.28 -14.81 9.69
C MET A 453 3.08 -15.60 10.19
N ALA A 454 2.64 -15.39 11.44
CA ALA A 454 1.49 -16.07 12.00
C ALA A 454 0.19 -15.76 11.24
N VAL A 455 -0.05 -14.49 10.90
CA VAL A 455 -1.22 -14.06 10.12
C VAL A 455 -1.18 -14.62 8.71
N PHE A 456 -0.02 -14.60 8.08
CA PHE A 456 0.14 -15.11 6.71
C PHE A 456 -0.03 -16.63 6.63
N THR A 457 0.56 -17.39 7.56
CA THR A 457 0.38 -18.85 7.63
C THR A 457 -1.05 -19.23 7.99
N CYS A 458 -1.73 -18.46 8.83
CA CYS A 458 -3.16 -18.63 9.12
C CYS A 458 -4.01 -18.48 7.85
N TRP A 459 -3.73 -17.48 7.03
CA TRP A 459 -4.40 -17.30 5.75
C TRP A 459 -4.10 -18.46 4.77
N LEU A 460 -2.85 -18.93 4.71
CA LEU A 460 -2.48 -20.08 3.88
C LEU A 460 -3.26 -21.34 4.29
N ASP A 461 -3.40 -21.59 5.59
CA ASP A 461 -4.14 -22.72 6.13
C ASP A 461 -5.60 -22.71 5.66
N GLN A 462 -6.30 -21.60 5.86
CA GLN A 462 -7.67 -21.41 5.37
C GLN A 462 -7.75 -21.57 3.85
N ARG A 463 -6.83 -20.94 3.15
CA ARG A 463 -6.78 -20.97 1.69
C ARG A 463 -6.65 -22.37 1.13
N PHE A 464 -5.84 -23.22 1.77
CA PHE A 464 -5.68 -24.62 1.37
C PHE A 464 -6.92 -25.45 1.69
N LYS A 465 -7.51 -25.27 2.87
CA LYS A 465 -8.78 -25.93 3.26
C LYS A 465 -9.92 -25.62 2.29
N ASP A 466 -10.06 -24.36 1.87
CA ASP A 466 -11.07 -23.89 0.92
C ASP A 466 -10.88 -24.51 -0.48
N ASN A 467 -9.64 -24.88 -0.83
CA ASN A 467 -9.32 -25.55 -2.09
C ASN A 467 -9.25 -27.10 -1.99
N GLY A 468 -9.76 -27.64 -0.88
CA GLY A 468 -9.88 -29.09 -0.67
C GLY A 468 -8.56 -29.78 -0.27
N LEU A 469 -7.52 -29.02 0.06
CA LEU A 469 -6.25 -29.53 0.57
C LEU A 469 -6.30 -29.50 2.10
N ARG A 470 -6.51 -30.66 2.73
CA ARG A 470 -6.71 -30.76 4.18
C ARG A 470 -5.67 -31.66 4.87
N ASP A 471 -4.90 -32.40 4.09
CA ASP A 471 -3.88 -33.31 4.60
C ASP A 471 -2.54 -32.61 4.74
N ASN A 472 -1.88 -32.81 5.88
CA ASN A 472 -0.54 -32.28 6.17
C ASN A 472 -0.42 -30.75 5.96
N LEU A 473 -1.38 -30.00 6.50
CA LEU A 473 -1.43 -28.54 6.39
C LEU A 473 -0.13 -27.82 6.80
N PRO A 474 0.61 -28.23 7.84
CA PRO A 474 1.92 -27.66 8.13
C PRO A 474 2.91 -27.73 6.95
N ALA A 475 2.95 -28.85 6.22
CA ALA A 475 3.79 -28.98 5.03
C ALA A 475 3.33 -28.06 3.89
N LEU A 476 2.02 -27.96 3.68
CA LEU A 476 1.46 -27.07 2.65
C LEU A 476 1.72 -25.59 2.98
N MET A 477 1.57 -25.20 4.25
CA MET A 477 1.87 -23.82 4.70
C MET A 477 3.35 -23.48 4.52
N ALA A 478 4.27 -24.38 4.88
CA ALA A 478 5.70 -24.21 4.66
C ALA A 478 6.04 -24.07 3.17
N ALA A 479 5.42 -24.89 2.31
CA ALA A 479 5.58 -24.79 0.86
C ALA A 479 5.03 -23.46 0.31
N GLY A 480 3.84 -23.06 0.76
CA GLY A 480 3.18 -21.82 0.36
C GLY A 480 3.96 -20.58 0.78
N TYR A 481 4.58 -20.60 1.95
CA TYR A 481 5.45 -19.52 2.44
C TYR A 481 6.68 -19.31 1.52
N ARG A 482 7.28 -20.41 1.04
CA ARG A 482 8.47 -20.38 0.15
C ARG A 482 8.15 -20.18 -1.33
N THR A 483 6.88 -20.28 -1.73
CA THR A 483 6.46 -20.10 -3.13
C THR A 483 5.25 -19.19 -3.24
N SER A 484 4.06 -19.79 -3.30
CA SER A 484 2.76 -19.13 -3.22
C SER A 484 1.68 -20.17 -2.93
N ASP A 485 0.54 -19.74 -2.40
CA ASP A 485 -0.67 -20.56 -2.26
C ASP A 485 -1.05 -21.22 -3.59
N LYS A 486 -1.01 -20.44 -4.67
CA LYS A 486 -1.35 -20.90 -6.01
C LYS A 486 -0.49 -22.07 -6.47
N THR A 487 0.83 -21.97 -6.28
CA THR A 487 1.75 -23.07 -6.68
C THR A 487 1.44 -24.36 -5.94
N VAL A 488 1.09 -24.27 -4.65
CA VAL A 488 0.72 -25.43 -3.82
C VAL A 488 -0.63 -26.00 -4.25
N ILE A 489 -1.61 -25.15 -4.53
CA ILE A 489 -2.96 -25.55 -4.98
C ILE A 489 -2.88 -26.22 -6.36
N GLU A 490 -2.13 -25.66 -7.31
CA GLU A 490 -1.94 -26.24 -8.65
C GLU A 490 -1.21 -27.59 -8.61
N ALA A 491 -0.19 -27.71 -7.75
CA ALA A 491 0.52 -28.97 -7.52
C ALA A 491 -0.31 -30.01 -6.74
N ARG A 492 -1.47 -29.60 -6.19
CA ARG A 492 -2.30 -30.39 -5.27
C ARG A 492 -1.49 -31.01 -4.11
N GLY A 493 -0.49 -30.29 -3.62
CA GLY A 493 0.41 -30.74 -2.58
C GLY A 493 1.72 -29.95 -2.55
N VAL A 494 2.74 -30.50 -1.91
CA VAL A 494 4.05 -29.87 -1.79
C VAL A 494 4.80 -29.93 -3.13
N PRO A 495 5.12 -28.77 -3.76
CA PRO A 495 5.91 -28.75 -4.99
C PRO A 495 7.32 -29.31 -4.78
N GLU A 496 7.85 -30.05 -5.76
CA GLU A 496 9.17 -30.73 -5.70
C GLU A 496 10.29 -29.75 -5.26
N ARG A 497 10.31 -28.56 -5.84
CA ARG A 497 11.33 -27.53 -5.56
C ARG A 497 11.34 -27.02 -4.11
N THR A 498 10.25 -27.19 -3.36
CA THR A 498 10.13 -26.75 -1.97
C THR A 498 10.32 -27.88 -0.96
N ARG A 499 10.41 -29.14 -1.39
CA ARG A 499 10.56 -30.30 -0.51
C ARG A 499 11.70 -30.16 0.49
N PRO A 500 12.93 -29.76 0.10
CA PRO A 500 14.03 -29.65 1.08
C PRO A 500 13.71 -28.73 2.25
N HIS A 501 13.08 -27.57 1.97
CA HIS A 501 12.66 -26.64 3.00
C HIS A 501 11.52 -27.20 3.85
N VAL A 502 10.52 -27.80 3.22
CA VAL A 502 9.36 -28.40 3.91
C VAL A 502 9.83 -29.52 4.85
N ASP A 503 10.72 -30.40 4.39
CA ASP A 503 11.26 -31.51 5.19
C ASP A 503 12.03 -30.95 6.41
N GLU A 504 12.73 -29.83 6.25
CA GLU A 504 13.43 -29.16 7.34
C GLU A 504 12.46 -28.58 8.37
N VAL A 505 11.40 -27.88 7.94
CA VAL A 505 10.35 -27.36 8.83
C VAL A 505 9.67 -28.51 9.59
N LEU A 506 9.28 -29.58 8.91
CA LEU A 506 8.63 -30.72 9.55
C LEU A 506 9.55 -31.45 10.54
N ARG A 507 10.85 -31.50 10.27
CA ARG A 507 11.84 -32.04 11.20
C ARG A 507 11.87 -31.23 12.49
N TYR A 508 11.97 -29.90 12.41
CA TYR A 508 11.94 -29.01 13.56
C TYR A 508 10.60 -29.06 14.30
N LEU A 509 9.49 -29.10 13.56
CA LEU A 509 8.17 -29.22 14.16
C LEU A 509 8.06 -30.50 15.02
N LYS A 510 8.56 -31.64 14.50
CA LYS A 510 8.62 -32.90 15.22
C LYS A 510 9.51 -32.82 16.48
N GLU A 511 10.60 -32.05 16.42
CA GLU A 511 11.47 -31.82 17.57
C GLU A 511 10.78 -30.97 18.66
N TYR A 512 9.97 -29.98 18.24
CA TYR A 512 9.26 -29.08 19.15
C TYR A 512 7.90 -29.62 19.63
N THR A 513 7.45 -30.75 19.17
CA THR A 513 6.17 -31.39 19.59
C THR A 513 6.39 -32.72 20.31
N ARG A 514 7.64 -33.06 20.65
CA ARG A 514 8.01 -34.26 21.41
C ARG A 514 7.81 -34.12 22.91
#